data_5a03f7aefafc0d755f265e7db866631d
#
_entry.id   5a03f7aefafc0d755f265e7db866631d
#
_cell.length_a   1.000
_cell.length_b   1.000
_cell.length_c   1.000
_cell.angle_alpha   90.00
_cell.angle_beta   90.00
_cell.angle_gamma   90.00
#
_symmetry.space_group_name_H-M   'P 1'
#
loop_
_entity.id
_entity.type
_entity.pdbx_description
1 polymer ?
#
loop_
_entity_poly.entity_id
_entity_poly.type
_entity_poly.pdbx_seq_one_letter_code
_entity_poly.pdbx_strand_id
1 'polypeptide(L)'
;MFKYAKELLLVAYLLLFSDYYLDRLNAIGWGLNVLVFGAMFLALTFALYLTAYIRQALVRHAFALTMFAAAVFFDVYTRVTADYLRYSDFVSLVYSGGFIQEAAYQYRDAILRAVLSGLLLLFGIGLKPRHALFIPNTLRVAAPLVGVLMLSGLLFLRAGEGARGLPIMYTPLAYLNLFAYEALHDTVGPREAVTLARATPAVGHDIVLIIDESISGNYLDINAPFGVHSNLKQAPAGVDVFNFGYAASIANCSADTNVTLRYGGTRADYRRINSTLPSIWQYAKKAGLGTVYIDAQRTAGNLQNLMTAAEKNDIDSFVQFDQTSVRDRDMAAAAKLIELLNDNRPELIVINKVGAHFPVHDKYPDAFMAYRPTLPRGQFTEVADTGERNGFNGQPDDWVLYRNAYKNTLLWNVGEFFARLFAQANLDNALLIYTSDHGQDLHERGNPGLNTHCGGDPVEEEGLVPLVVIQGRGLQTPDWAANLPANKDRSSHYNIFPTLLQVMGYDLAGIEAVYGKPLSVPTADEFTFNYRFNARLGAKPEWKHIDLGSIVTPERAPASVASGQ
;
A
#
# COMPACT_ATOMS: atom_id res chain seq x y z
N MET A 1 -46.90 -16.69 14.70
CA MET A 1 -45.45 -16.69 14.88
C MET A 1 -44.68 -15.73 13.92
N PHE A 2 -45.17 -15.44 12.72
CA PHE A 2 -44.44 -14.65 11.71
C PHE A 2 -44.79 -13.15 11.60
N LYS A 3 -45.51 -12.57 12.56
CA LYS A 3 -45.92 -11.15 12.50
C LYS A 3 -44.74 -10.19 12.55
N TYR A 4 -43.73 -10.49 13.37
CA TYR A 4 -42.55 -9.69 13.65
C TYR A 4 -41.24 -10.27 13.04
N ALA A 5 -41.37 -11.09 11.98
CA ALA A 5 -40.23 -11.75 11.36
C ALA A 5 -39.17 -10.75 10.84
N LYS A 6 -39.60 -9.61 10.31
CA LYS A 6 -38.69 -8.55 9.81
C LYS A 6 -37.85 -7.95 10.93
N GLU A 7 -38.51 -7.58 12.00
CA GLU A 7 -37.88 -6.98 13.18
C GLU A 7 -36.91 -7.95 13.83
N LEU A 8 -37.30 -9.21 13.95
CA LEU A 8 -36.40 -10.25 14.49
C LEU A 8 -35.17 -10.44 13.62
N LEU A 9 -35.31 -10.44 12.29
CA LEU A 9 -34.16 -10.54 11.37
C LEU A 9 -33.24 -9.33 11.49
N LEU A 10 -33.78 -8.10 11.56
CA LEU A 10 -32.98 -6.88 11.72
C LEU A 10 -32.29 -6.82 13.08
N VAL A 11 -32.99 -7.20 14.16
CA VAL A 11 -32.38 -7.28 15.49
C VAL A 11 -31.29 -8.35 15.53
N ALA A 12 -31.56 -9.54 14.99
CA ALA A 12 -30.55 -10.60 14.91
C ALA A 12 -29.32 -10.13 14.11
N TYR A 13 -29.52 -9.43 12.99
CA TYR A 13 -28.42 -8.86 12.22
C TYR A 13 -27.60 -7.86 13.05
N LEU A 14 -28.23 -6.91 13.72
CA LEU A 14 -27.53 -5.93 14.55
C LEU A 14 -26.77 -6.60 15.71
N LEU A 15 -27.34 -7.65 16.30
CA LEU A 15 -26.68 -8.40 17.38
C LEU A 15 -25.44 -9.16 16.92
N LEU A 16 -25.32 -9.54 15.63
CA LEU A 16 -24.09 -10.15 15.11
C LEU A 16 -22.89 -9.21 15.16
N PHE A 17 -23.10 -7.91 15.24
CA PHE A 17 -22.07 -6.89 15.30
C PHE A 17 -22.02 -6.19 16.68
N SER A 18 -22.60 -6.81 17.72
CA SER A 18 -22.65 -6.23 19.07
C SER A 18 -21.27 -5.87 19.60
N ASP A 19 -20.28 -6.73 19.41
CA ASP A 19 -18.92 -6.50 19.88
C ASP A 19 -18.31 -5.25 19.24
N TYR A 20 -18.47 -5.06 17.93
CA TYR A 20 -18.04 -3.87 17.22
C TYR A 20 -18.64 -2.57 17.77
N TYR A 21 -19.93 -2.61 18.16
CA TYR A 21 -20.61 -1.45 18.76
C TYR A 21 -20.16 -1.19 20.19
N LEU A 22 -20.02 -2.26 20.98
CA LEU A 22 -19.59 -2.21 22.39
C LEU A 22 -18.13 -1.78 22.52
N ASP A 23 -17.24 -2.30 21.68
CA ASP A 23 -15.84 -1.89 21.64
C ASP A 23 -15.70 -0.39 21.39
N ARG A 24 -16.53 0.15 20.45
CA ARG A 24 -16.54 1.58 20.22
C ARG A 24 -17.07 2.36 21.41
N LEU A 25 -18.14 1.90 22.03
CA LEU A 25 -18.72 2.55 23.21
C LEU A 25 -17.71 2.60 24.36
N ASN A 26 -16.98 1.52 24.59
CA ASN A 26 -15.93 1.44 25.60
C ASN A 26 -14.75 2.37 25.28
N ALA A 27 -14.36 2.47 24.00
CA ALA A 27 -13.24 3.29 23.56
C ALA A 27 -13.52 4.81 23.59
N ILE A 28 -14.78 5.26 23.47
CA ILE A 28 -15.12 6.68 23.47
C ILE A 28 -14.97 7.32 24.85
N GLY A 29 -15.16 6.53 25.93
CA GLY A 29 -15.24 7.07 27.30
C GLY A 29 -16.53 7.88 27.55
N TRP A 30 -16.76 8.26 28.80
CA TRP A 30 -17.94 9.03 29.19
C TRP A 30 -17.79 10.51 28.83
N GLY A 31 -18.84 11.11 28.21
CA GLY A 31 -18.86 12.52 27.86
C GLY A 31 -19.81 12.83 26.69
N LEU A 32 -19.69 14.03 26.11
CA LEU A 32 -20.52 14.47 24.98
C LEU A 32 -20.41 13.53 23.76
N ASN A 33 -19.26 12.95 23.54
CA ASN A 33 -19.03 12.01 22.43
C ASN A 33 -19.92 10.77 22.51
N VAL A 34 -20.20 10.23 23.71
CA VAL A 34 -21.11 9.10 23.89
C VAL A 34 -22.54 9.48 23.54
N LEU A 35 -22.97 10.70 23.89
CA LEU A 35 -24.30 11.18 23.54
C LEU A 35 -24.46 11.35 22.02
N VAL A 36 -23.44 11.92 21.35
CA VAL A 36 -23.44 12.06 19.89
C VAL A 36 -23.44 10.68 19.20
N PHE A 37 -22.59 9.76 19.67
CA PHE A 37 -22.55 8.39 19.15
C PHE A 37 -23.89 7.69 19.34
N GLY A 38 -24.46 7.72 20.54
CA GLY A 38 -25.76 7.10 20.85
C GLY A 38 -26.90 7.68 20.00
N ALA A 39 -26.94 9.00 19.84
CA ALA A 39 -27.93 9.66 19.00
C ALA A 39 -27.81 9.24 17.53
N MET A 40 -26.58 9.17 16.99
CA MET A 40 -26.31 8.71 15.62
C MET A 40 -26.69 7.23 15.45
N PHE A 41 -26.30 6.38 16.38
CA PHE A 41 -26.62 4.95 16.35
C PHE A 41 -28.14 4.73 16.33
N LEU A 42 -28.87 5.40 17.22
CA LEU A 42 -30.34 5.33 17.27
C LEU A 42 -31.00 5.87 16.00
N ALA A 43 -30.52 7.01 15.49
CA ALA A 43 -31.05 7.62 14.27
C ALA A 43 -30.86 6.69 13.05
N LEU A 44 -29.67 6.09 12.88
CA LEU A 44 -29.39 5.17 11.78
C LEU A 44 -30.15 3.85 11.92
N THR A 45 -30.27 3.31 13.12
CA THR A 45 -31.09 2.13 13.41
C THR A 45 -32.58 2.38 13.16
N PHE A 46 -33.07 3.57 13.53
CA PHE A 46 -34.44 3.97 13.24
C PHE A 46 -34.66 4.17 11.74
N ALA A 47 -33.71 4.76 11.03
CA ALA A 47 -33.75 4.88 9.56
C ALA A 47 -33.79 3.50 8.88
N LEU A 48 -32.99 2.52 9.38
CA LEU A 48 -33.06 1.13 8.92
C LEU A 48 -34.44 0.51 9.14
N TYR A 49 -35.02 0.72 10.31
CA TYR A 49 -36.37 0.25 10.62
C TYR A 49 -37.40 0.84 9.67
N LEU A 50 -37.35 2.17 9.41
CA LEU A 50 -38.25 2.81 8.45
C LEU A 50 -38.07 2.30 7.04
N THR A 51 -36.83 2.04 6.61
CA THR A 51 -36.53 1.46 5.28
C THR A 51 -37.22 0.11 5.09
N ALA A 52 -37.22 -0.73 6.12
CA ALA A 52 -37.87 -2.03 6.09
C ALA A 52 -39.41 -1.93 5.89
N TYR A 53 -40.00 -0.78 6.19
CA TYR A 53 -41.44 -0.51 6.07
C TYR A 53 -41.83 0.33 4.86
N ILE A 54 -40.96 0.53 3.90
CA ILE A 54 -41.29 1.18 2.61
C ILE A 54 -42.37 0.35 1.89
N ARG A 55 -43.44 0.99 1.45
CA ARG A 55 -44.60 0.32 0.85
C ARG A 55 -44.32 -0.20 -0.57
N GLN A 56 -43.65 0.61 -1.39
CA GLN A 56 -43.28 0.24 -2.76
C GLN A 56 -42.24 -0.89 -2.73
N ALA A 57 -42.61 -2.05 -3.28
CA ALA A 57 -41.76 -3.23 -3.27
C ALA A 57 -40.43 -3.00 -4.00
N LEU A 58 -40.46 -2.38 -5.18
CA LEU A 58 -39.27 -2.10 -5.97
C LEU A 58 -38.27 -1.21 -5.18
N VAL A 59 -38.74 -0.11 -4.59
CA VAL A 59 -37.90 0.83 -3.81
C VAL A 59 -37.34 0.13 -2.58
N ARG A 60 -38.16 -0.65 -1.87
CA ARG A 60 -37.74 -1.41 -0.71
C ARG A 60 -36.65 -2.44 -1.05
N HIS A 61 -36.82 -3.18 -2.16
CA HIS A 61 -35.81 -4.15 -2.60
C HIS A 61 -34.53 -3.46 -3.11
N ALA A 62 -34.64 -2.31 -3.76
CA ALA A 62 -33.45 -1.53 -4.14
C ALA A 62 -32.61 -1.14 -2.90
N PHE A 63 -33.24 -0.57 -1.88
CA PHE A 63 -32.55 -0.28 -0.61
C PHE A 63 -32.01 -1.55 0.08
N ALA A 64 -32.78 -2.65 0.06
CA ALA A 64 -32.33 -3.92 0.64
C ALA A 64 -31.04 -4.42 -0.02
N LEU A 65 -30.99 -4.42 -1.35
CA LEU A 65 -29.80 -4.84 -2.11
C LEU A 65 -28.61 -3.89 -1.92
N THR A 66 -28.85 -2.58 -1.93
CA THR A 66 -27.78 -1.59 -1.73
C THR A 66 -27.17 -1.69 -0.33
N MET A 67 -28.01 -1.77 0.70
CA MET A 67 -27.55 -1.92 2.08
C MET A 67 -26.89 -3.28 2.33
N PHE A 68 -27.42 -4.35 1.71
CA PHE A 68 -26.81 -5.67 1.76
C PHE A 68 -25.40 -5.65 1.15
N ALA A 69 -25.24 -5.08 -0.05
CA ALA A 69 -23.95 -5.00 -0.71
C ALA A 69 -22.93 -4.19 0.13
N ALA A 70 -23.36 -3.05 0.68
CA ALA A 70 -22.53 -2.23 1.57
C ALA A 70 -22.12 -2.98 2.85
N ALA A 71 -23.08 -3.71 3.45
CA ALA A 71 -22.83 -4.49 4.66
C ALA A 71 -21.87 -5.66 4.41
N VAL A 72 -22.05 -6.38 3.30
CA VAL A 72 -21.14 -7.47 2.89
C VAL A 72 -19.73 -6.92 2.64
N PHE A 73 -19.62 -5.81 1.91
CA PHE A 73 -18.33 -5.18 1.65
C PHE A 73 -17.57 -4.83 2.96
N PHE A 74 -18.26 -4.19 3.89
CA PHE A 74 -17.68 -3.85 5.19
C PHE A 74 -17.28 -5.09 6.00
N ASP A 75 -18.16 -6.11 6.09
CA ASP A 75 -17.94 -7.33 6.86
C ASP A 75 -16.79 -8.17 6.28
N VAL A 76 -16.68 -8.25 4.94
CA VAL A 76 -15.52 -8.90 4.28
C VAL A 76 -14.23 -8.20 4.66
N TYR A 77 -14.17 -6.87 4.54
CA TYR A 77 -12.98 -6.11 4.90
C TYR A 77 -12.54 -6.41 6.34
N THR A 78 -13.47 -6.28 7.29
CA THR A 78 -13.19 -6.51 8.71
C THR A 78 -12.72 -7.94 9.00
N ARG A 79 -13.26 -8.95 8.31
CA ARG A 79 -12.83 -10.34 8.47
C ARG A 79 -11.45 -10.63 7.90
N VAL A 80 -11.07 -9.91 6.86
CA VAL A 80 -9.76 -10.08 6.20
C VAL A 80 -8.66 -9.36 6.96
N THR A 81 -8.92 -8.12 7.37
CA THR A 81 -7.90 -7.26 8.00
C THR A 81 -7.85 -7.36 9.51
N ALA A 82 -8.89 -7.91 10.15
CA ALA A 82 -9.13 -7.86 11.60
C ALA A 82 -9.23 -6.42 12.15
N ASP A 83 -9.47 -5.43 11.27
CA ASP A 83 -9.65 -4.01 11.61
C ASP A 83 -10.93 -3.46 10.99
N TYR A 84 -11.36 -2.27 11.41
CA TYR A 84 -12.54 -1.61 10.84
C TYR A 84 -12.17 -0.81 9.60
N LEU A 85 -13.11 -0.75 8.64
CA LEU A 85 -12.95 0.01 7.41
C LEU A 85 -12.90 1.52 7.70
N ARG A 86 -11.79 2.18 7.37
CA ARG A 86 -11.62 3.64 7.40
C ARG A 86 -11.87 4.24 6.02
N TYR A 87 -12.03 5.55 5.96
CA TYR A 87 -12.21 6.23 4.68
C TYR A 87 -10.98 6.11 3.77
N SER A 88 -9.78 6.21 4.32
CA SER A 88 -8.52 5.97 3.59
C SER A 88 -8.47 4.60 2.94
N ASP A 89 -8.85 3.56 3.69
CA ASP A 89 -8.86 2.18 3.21
C ASP A 89 -9.89 1.99 2.09
N PHE A 90 -11.07 2.60 2.25
CA PHE A 90 -12.11 2.59 1.23
C PHE A 90 -11.60 3.21 -0.08
N VAL A 91 -10.92 4.35 -0.01
CA VAL A 91 -10.34 5.02 -1.19
C VAL A 91 -9.27 4.15 -1.84
N SER A 92 -8.39 3.54 -1.05
CA SER A 92 -7.36 2.62 -1.54
C SER A 92 -7.99 1.41 -2.26
N LEU A 93 -9.05 0.82 -1.70
CA LEU A 93 -9.79 -0.28 -2.32
C LEU A 93 -10.46 0.14 -3.64
N VAL A 94 -11.01 1.35 -3.73
CA VAL A 94 -11.58 1.86 -4.99
C VAL A 94 -10.51 1.96 -6.07
N TYR A 95 -9.32 2.47 -5.75
CA TYR A 95 -8.20 2.51 -6.69
C TYR A 95 -7.62 1.14 -7.03
N SER A 96 -7.81 0.15 -6.16
CA SER A 96 -7.42 -1.25 -6.40
C SER A 96 -8.48 -2.06 -7.17
N GLY A 97 -9.49 -1.42 -7.74
CA GLY A 97 -10.63 -2.07 -8.42
C GLY A 97 -10.26 -3.00 -9.58
N GLY A 98 -9.05 -2.89 -10.15
CA GLY A 98 -8.55 -3.83 -11.16
C GLY A 98 -8.28 -5.25 -10.62
N PHE A 99 -8.31 -5.48 -9.30
CA PHE A 99 -8.03 -6.76 -8.64
C PHE A 99 -9.27 -7.39 -8.00
N ILE A 100 -10.47 -6.95 -8.35
CA ILE A 100 -11.72 -7.43 -7.71
C ILE A 100 -11.90 -8.93 -7.88
N GLN A 101 -11.57 -9.47 -9.05
CA GLN A 101 -11.76 -10.88 -9.35
C GLN A 101 -10.84 -11.75 -8.51
N GLU A 102 -9.56 -11.37 -8.42
CA GLU A 102 -8.53 -12.03 -7.64
C GLU A 102 -8.87 -11.96 -6.13
N ALA A 103 -9.25 -10.78 -5.65
CA ALA A 103 -9.67 -10.59 -4.27
C ALA A 103 -10.92 -11.41 -3.92
N ALA A 104 -11.89 -11.49 -4.84
CA ALA A 104 -13.09 -12.30 -4.65
C ALA A 104 -12.77 -13.79 -4.50
N TYR A 105 -11.82 -14.28 -5.27
CA TYR A 105 -11.39 -15.66 -5.19
C TYR A 105 -10.58 -15.92 -3.90
N GLN A 106 -9.66 -15.03 -3.57
CA GLN A 106 -8.81 -15.11 -2.39
C GLN A 106 -9.60 -15.13 -1.09
N TYR A 107 -10.58 -14.24 -0.99
CA TYR A 107 -11.35 -14.02 0.24
C TYR A 107 -12.74 -14.68 0.20
N ARG A 108 -12.92 -15.70 -0.64
CA ARG A 108 -14.21 -16.38 -0.86
C ARG A 108 -14.89 -16.82 0.44
N ASP A 109 -14.14 -17.34 1.42
CA ASP A 109 -14.70 -17.80 2.70
C ASP A 109 -15.17 -16.63 3.57
N ALA A 110 -14.43 -15.53 3.60
CA ALA A 110 -14.86 -14.30 4.26
C ALA A 110 -16.11 -13.73 3.56
N ILE A 111 -16.14 -13.73 2.22
CA ILE A 111 -17.28 -13.30 1.44
C ILE A 111 -18.50 -14.18 1.71
N LEU A 112 -18.35 -15.51 1.72
CA LEU A 112 -19.45 -16.42 2.00
C LEU A 112 -20.07 -16.17 3.39
N ARG A 113 -19.22 -16.02 4.41
CA ARG A 113 -19.68 -15.70 5.79
C ARG A 113 -20.38 -14.34 5.85
N ALA A 114 -19.83 -13.32 5.19
CA ALA A 114 -20.44 -11.99 5.12
C ALA A 114 -21.76 -11.97 4.35
N VAL A 115 -21.86 -12.76 3.28
CA VAL A 115 -23.13 -12.95 2.54
C VAL A 115 -24.18 -13.62 3.45
N LEU A 116 -23.80 -14.69 4.15
CA LEU A 116 -24.73 -15.40 5.03
C LEU A 116 -25.23 -14.49 6.17
N SER A 117 -24.36 -13.72 6.82
CA SER A 117 -24.78 -12.72 7.81
C SER A 117 -25.66 -11.62 7.20
N GLY A 118 -25.29 -11.13 6.02
CA GLY A 118 -26.01 -10.09 5.27
C GLY A 118 -27.42 -10.52 4.81
N LEU A 119 -27.68 -11.83 4.62
CA LEU A 119 -29.03 -12.31 4.27
C LEU A 119 -30.07 -11.94 5.34
N LEU A 120 -29.69 -11.86 6.61
CA LEU A 120 -30.59 -11.40 7.67
C LEU A 120 -31.04 -9.95 7.40
N LEU A 121 -30.12 -9.08 6.98
CA LEU A 121 -30.41 -7.70 6.60
C LEU A 121 -31.28 -7.65 5.32
N LEU A 122 -30.87 -8.40 4.30
CA LEU A 122 -31.58 -8.45 3.01
C LEU A 122 -33.05 -8.87 3.19
N PHE A 123 -33.31 -9.96 3.89
CA PHE A 123 -34.66 -10.41 4.17
C PHE A 123 -35.37 -9.52 5.19
N GLY A 124 -34.67 -9.01 6.20
CA GLY A 124 -35.21 -8.07 7.18
C GLY A 124 -35.78 -6.82 6.51
N ILE A 125 -35.11 -6.25 5.51
CA ILE A 125 -35.62 -5.12 4.73
C ILE A 125 -36.57 -5.60 3.64
N GLY A 126 -36.24 -6.62 2.84
CA GLY A 126 -36.90 -7.01 1.62
C GLY A 126 -38.29 -7.61 1.80
N LEU A 127 -38.53 -8.39 2.87
CA LEU A 127 -39.84 -9.02 3.11
C LEU A 127 -40.99 -7.99 3.15
N LYS A 128 -42.16 -8.38 2.71
CA LYS A 128 -43.36 -7.52 2.74
C LYS A 128 -43.76 -7.19 4.19
N PRO A 129 -43.95 -5.90 4.54
CA PRO A 129 -44.44 -5.52 5.87
C PRO A 129 -45.84 -6.10 6.13
N ARG A 130 -46.06 -6.68 7.30
CA ARG A 130 -47.33 -7.29 7.67
C ARG A 130 -48.26 -6.38 8.49
N HIS A 131 -47.72 -5.26 8.99
CA HIS A 131 -48.50 -4.23 9.66
C HIS A 131 -48.11 -2.84 9.14
N ALA A 132 -49.01 -1.90 9.30
CA ALA A 132 -48.83 -0.53 8.83
C ALA A 132 -48.16 0.31 9.94
N LEU A 133 -47.24 1.20 9.54
CA LEU A 133 -46.76 2.28 10.41
C LEU A 133 -47.62 3.54 10.16
N PHE A 134 -47.80 4.37 11.20
CA PHE A 134 -48.48 5.67 11.08
C PHE A 134 -47.60 6.73 10.36
N ILE A 135 -46.30 6.45 10.18
CA ILE A 135 -45.36 7.34 9.51
C ILE A 135 -45.65 7.38 8.01
N PRO A 136 -45.68 8.56 7.35
CA PRO A 136 -45.83 8.69 5.92
C PRO A 136 -44.79 7.92 5.11
N ASN A 137 -45.16 7.34 3.97
CA ASN A 137 -44.20 6.54 3.18
C ASN A 137 -43.07 7.37 2.59
N THR A 138 -43.28 8.65 2.32
CA THR A 138 -42.25 9.60 1.88
C THR A 138 -41.13 9.70 2.91
N LEU A 139 -41.45 9.79 4.19
CA LEU A 139 -40.47 9.82 5.28
C LEU A 139 -39.71 8.48 5.40
N ARG A 140 -40.39 7.33 5.13
CA ARG A 140 -39.70 6.02 5.14
C ARG A 140 -38.69 5.90 4.01
N VAL A 141 -38.98 6.44 2.83
CA VAL A 141 -38.05 6.49 1.70
C VAL A 141 -36.93 7.49 1.92
N ALA A 142 -37.24 8.64 2.53
CA ALA A 142 -36.23 9.65 2.83
C ALA A 142 -35.26 9.22 3.94
N ALA A 143 -35.71 8.44 4.91
CA ALA A 143 -34.93 8.10 6.11
C ALA A 143 -33.56 7.47 5.80
N PRO A 144 -33.41 6.44 4.95
CA PRO A 144 -32.09 5.88 4.63
C PRO A 144 -31.18 6.90 3.93
N LEU A 145 -31.72 7.75 3.05
CA LEU A 145 -30.94 8.80 2.38
C LEU A 145 -30.46 9.85 3.36
N VAL A 146 -31.36 10.31 4.26
CA VAL A 146 -30.98 11.25 5.34
C VAL A 146 -29.93 10.62 6.26
N GLY A 147 -30.05 9.32 6.58
CA GLY A 147 -29.06 8.59 7.36
C GLY A 147 -27.68 8.61 6.71
N VAL A 148 -27.60 8.30 5.41
CA VAL A 148 -26.34 8.37 4.64
C VAL A 148 -25.78 9.79 4.62
N LEU A 149 -26.61 10.80 4.32
CA LEU A 149 -26.18 12.20 4.26
C LEU A 149 -25.72 12.73 5.63
N MET A 150 -26.42 12.35 6.69
CA MET A 150 -26.04 12.73 8.07
C MET A 150 -24.69 12.10 8.46
N LEU A 151 -24.47 10.83 8.11
CA LEU A 151 -23.17 10.19 8.35
C LEU A 151 -22.08 10.80 7.47
N SER A 152 -22.36 11.08 6.18
CA SER A 152 -21.41 11.77 5.29
C SER A 152 -21.03 13.14 5.82
N GLY A 153 -21.99 13.91 6.33
CA GLY A 153 -21.73 15.21 6.95
C GLY A 153 -20.85 15.11 8.20
N LEU A 154 -21.11 14.13 9.07
CA LEU A 154 -20.26 13.85 10.23
C LEU A 154 -18.84 13.53 9.81
N LEU A 155 -18.68 12.63 8.85
CA LEU A 155 -17.37 12.19 8.33
C LEU A 155 -16.64 13.37 7.67
N PHE A 156 -17.33 14.19 6.88
CA PHE A 156 -16.74 15.38 6.28
C PHE A 156 -16.21 16.36 7.33
N LEU A 157 -17.00 16.66 8.37
CA LEU A 157 -16.60 17.54 9.47
C LEU A 157 -15.46 16.96 10.32
N ARG A 158 -15.30 15.63 10.32
CA ARG A 158 -14.27 14.93 11.09
C ARG A 158 -13.16 14.35 10.21
N ALA A 159 -12.99 14.89 9.02
CA ALA A 159 -11.91 14.51 8.10
C ALA A 159 -11.86 12.99 7.79
N GLY A 160 -13.02 12.40 7.59
CA GLY A 160 -13.18 10.97 7.31
C GLY A 160 -13.43 10.08 8.54
N GLU A 161 -13.39 10.66 9.74
CA GLU A 161 -13.54 9.91 11.00
C GLU A 161 -14.96 9.99 11.57
N GLY A 162 -15.35 8.95 12.32
CA GLY A 162 -16.60 8.96 13.09
C GLY A 162 -17.60 7.86 12.74
N ALA A 163 -17.32 7.02 11.74
CA ALA A 163 -18.19 5.90 11.39
C ALA A 163 -18.00 4.66 12.27
N ARG A 164 -16.87 4.51 12.97
CA ARG A 164 -16.56 3.35 13.80
C ARG A 164 -17.65 3.11 14.85
N GLY A 165 -18.15 1.87 14.92
CA GLY A 165 -19.18 1.45 15.87
C GLY A 165 -20.62 1.84 15.47
N LEU A 166 -20.84 2.49 14.32
CA LEU A 166 -22.17 2.75 13.77
C LEU A 166 -22.65 1.57 12.90
N PRO A 167 -23.98 1.46 12.60
CA PRO A 167 -24.51 0.38 11.78
C PRO A 167 -23.80 0.29 10.42
N ILE A 168 -23.11 -0.81 10.19
CA ILE A 168 -22.09 -1.00 9.16
C ILE A 168 -22.59 -0.79 7.71
N MET A 169 -23.89 -1.02 7.43
CA MET A 169 -24.46 -0.84 6.09
C MET A 169 -24.46 0.61 5.61
N TYR A 170 -24.33 1.59 6.50
CA TYR A 170 -24.29 3.00 6.12
C TYR A 170 -22.87 3.48 5.81
N THR A 171 -21.85 2.87 6.39
CA THR A 171 -20.45 3.34 6.30
C THR A 171 -19.92 3.35 4.86
N PRO A 172 -19.98 2.27 4.06
CA PRO A 172 -19.50 2.30 2.69
C PRO A 172 -20.29 3.25 1.79
N LEU A 173 -21.60 3.44 2.07
CA LEU A 173 -22.44 4.38 1.31
C LEU A 173 -22.06 5.83 1.60
N ALA A 174 -21.76 6.15 2.86
CA ALA A 174 -21.27 7.47 3.23
C ALA A 174 -19.86 7.73 2.66
N TYR A 175 -18.99 6.74 2.67
CA TYR A 175 -17.67 6.84 2.05
C TYR A 175 -17.75 7.02 0.53
N LEU A 176 -18.65 6.30 -0.15
CA LEU A 176 -18.88 6.50 -1.58
C LEU A 176 -19.35 7.92 -1.90
N ASN A 177 -20.21 8.49 -1.05
CA ASN A 177 -20.67 9.87 -1.20
C ASN A 177 -19.53 10.88 -1.01
N LEU A 178 -18.66 10.68 -0.02
CA LEU A 178 -17.47 11.51 0.18
C LEU A 178 -16.47 11.36 -0.97
N PHE A 179 -16.25 10.15 -1.44
CA PHE A 179 -15.38 9.87 -2.59
C PHE A 179 -15.89 10.58 -3.85
N ALA A 180 -17.20 10.50 -4.10
CA ALA A 180 -17.82 11.23 -5.21
C ALA A 180 -17.67 12.76 -5.06
N TYR A 181 -17.81 13.28 -3.84
CA TYR A 181 -17.56 14.69 -3.56
C TYR A 181 -16.11 15.07 -3.86
N GLU A 182 -15.13 14.29 -3.39
CA GLU A 182 -13.71 14.53 -3.69
C GLU A 182 -13.43 14.47 -5.18
N ALA A 183 -13.93 13.46 -5.89
CA ALA A 183 -13.71 13.32 -7.33
C ALA A 183 -14.24 14.51 -8.14
N LEU A 184 -15.28 15.19 -7.63
CA LEU A 184 -15.87 16.38 -8.28
C LEU A 184 -15.15 17.69 -7.92
N HIS A 185 -14.46 17.76 -6.78
CA HIS A 185 -13.89 18.99 -6.25
C HIS A 185 -12.36 18.96 -6.14
N ASP A 186 -11.74 17.79 -6.15
CA ASP A 186 -10.28 17.64 -6.07
C ASP A 186 -9.68 17.64 -7.49
N THR A 187 -9.63 18.82 -8.10
CA THR A 187 -8.93 19.00 -9.36
C THR A 187 -7.45 19.24 -9.08
N VAL A 188 -6.62 18.25 -9.36
CA VAL A 188 -5.17 18.47 -9.48
C VAL A 188 -4.97 19.40 -10.68
N GLY A 189 -4.57 20.64 -10.41
CA GLY A 189 -4.26 21.63 -11.47
C GLY A 189 -3.05 21.20 -12.30
N PRO A 190 -2.74 21.96 -13.38
CA PRO A 190 -1.51 21.74 -14.11
C PRO A 190 -0.32 21.86 -13.16
N ARG A 191 0.66 20.95 -13.31
CA ARG A 191 1.86 20.98 -12.49
C ARG A 191 2.70 22.21 -12.78
N GLU A 192 3.37 22.69 -11.73
CA GLU A 192 4.33 23.78 -11.86
C GLU A 192 5.51 23.38 -12.75
N ALA A 193 6.11 24.37 -13.42
CA ALA A 193 7.34 24.14 -14.18
C ALA A 193 8.54 23.96 -13.23
N VAL A 194 9.58 23.27 -13.69
CA VAL A 194 10.85 23.14 -12.96
C VAL A 194 11.52 24.50 -12.81
N THR A 195 11.59 25.01 -11.58
CA THR A 195 12.18 26.31 -11.22
C THR A 195 13.51 26.19 -10.50
N LEU A 196 13.85 25.01 -9.94
CA LEU A 196 15.13 24.81 -9.26
C LEU A 196 16.31 25.07 -10.22
N ALA A 197 17.29 25.84 -9.72
CA ALA A 197 18.52 26.10 -10.44
C ALA A 197 19.41 24.85 -10.49
N ARG A 198 20.19 24.73 -11.55
CA ARG A 198 21.23 23.70 -11.66
C ARG A 198 22.56 24.26 -11.21
N ALA A 199 23.26 23.52 -10.37
CA ALA A 199 24.60 23.85 -9.90
C ALA A 199 25.70 23.29 -10.82
N THR A 200 25.40 22.21 -11.58
CA THR A 200 26.35 21.54 -12.46
C THR A 200 25.82 21.47 -13.90
N PRO A 201 26.69 21.32 -14.90
CA PRO A 201 26.28 21.10 -16.29
C PRO A 201 25.56 19.76 -16.49
N ALA A 202 25.36 19.35 -17.73
CA ALA A 202 24.63 18.12 -18.07
C ALA A 202 25.17 16.88 -17.32
N VAL A 203 24.26 16.02 -16.88
CA VAL A 203 24.59 14.74 -16.26
C VAL A 203 25.02 13.78 -17.36
N GLY A 204 26.16 13.13 -17.19
CA GLY A 204 26.74 12.21 -18.17
C GLY A 204 26.74 10.75 -17.71
N HIS A 205 25.88 10.37 -16.75
CA HIS A 205 25.81 9.02 -16.18
C HIS A 205 24.36 8.61 -15.94
N ASP A 206 24.15 7.31 -15.79
CA ASP A 206 22.84 6.77 -15.46
C ASP A 206 22.49 6.97 -14.00
N ILE A 207 21.23 7.29 -13.76
CA ILE A 207 20.64 7.40 -12.43
C ILE A 207 19.49 6.42 -12.37
N VAL A 208 19.59 5.43 -11.48
CA VAL A 208 18.61 4.35 -11.36
C VAL A 208 17.96 4.37 -9.99
N LEU A 209 16.63 4.35 -9.93
CA LEU A 209 15.86 4.08 -8.72
C LEU A 209 15.21 2.72 -8.86
N ILE A 210 15.65 1.75 -8.07
CA ILE A 210 15.08 0.40 -8.00
C ILE A 210 14.14 0.37 -6.79
N ILE A 211 12.84 0.27 -7.07
CA ILE A 211 11.80 0.14 -6.07
C ILE A 211 11.33 -1.31 -6.08
N ASP A 212 11.69 -2.05 -5.04
CA ASP A 212 11.15 -3.38 -4.82
C ASP A 212 9.77 -3.30 -4.17
N GLU A 213 9.02 -4.37 -4.19
CA GLU A 213 7.68 -4.43 -3.64
C GLU A 213 7.68 -5.28 -2.38
N SER A 214 7.24 -4.71 -1.24
CA SER A 214 6.98 -5.46 -0.02
C SER A 214 8.21 -6.17 0.59
N ILE A 215 9.42 -5.59 0.46
CA ILE A 215 10.65 -6.16 1.03
C ILE A 215 10.97 -5.52 2.38
N SER A 216 10.78 -6.29 3.45
CA SER A 216 11.16 -5.86 4.80
C SER A 216 12.69 -5.85 4.96
N GLY A 217 13.24 -4.73 5.44
CA GLY A 217 14.69 -4.53 5.54
C GLY A 217 15.40 -5.52 6.46
N ASN A 218 14.71 -6.02 7.50
CA ASN A 218 15.21 -7.01 8.44
C ASN A 218 15.31 -8.45 7.88
N TYR A 219 14.78 -8.70 6.67
CA TYR A 219 14.89 -10.00 6.00
C TYR A 219 16.08 -10.12 5.04
N LEU A 220 16.83 -9.05 4.80
CA LEU A 220 18.01 -9.07 3.93
C LEU A 220 19.32 -9.19 4.73
N ASP A 221 20.25 -10.02 4.24
CA ASP A 221 21.54 -10.28 4.88
C ASP A 221 22.44 -9.05 5.00
N ILE A 222 22.23 -8.04 4.18
CA ILE A 222 22.96 -6.77 4.25
C ILE A 222 22.66 -6.00 5.56
N ASN A 223 21.48 -6.22 6.17
CA ASN A 223 21.04 -5.55 7.39
C ASN A 223 20.91 -6.49 8.59
N ALA A 224 20.61 -7.76 8.36
CA ALA A 224 20.30 -8.72 9.42
C ALA A 224 21.20 -9.97 9.35
N PRO A 225 21.73 -10.48 10.49
CA PRO A 225 22.65 -11.63 10.50
C PRO A 225 22.10 -12.92 9.89
N PHE A 226 20.77 -13.11 9.97
CA PHE A 226 20.08 -14.28 9.43
C PHE A 226 19.15 -13.91 8.26
N GLY A 227 19.38 -12.75 7.66
CA GLY A 227 18.67 -12.32 6.46
C GLY A 227 18.98 -13.21 5.26
N VAL A 228 18.10 -13.13 4.27
CA VAL A 228 18.24 -13.82 2.99
C VAL A 228 19.37 -13.19 2.19
N HIS A 229 20.13 -14.03 1.52
CA HIS A 229 21.26 -13.58 0.70
C HIS A 229 20.80 -12.68 -0.45
N SER A 230 21.23 -11.42 -0.40
CA SER A 230 20.81 -10.36 -1.33
C SER A 230 21.82 -10.06 -2.45
N ASN A 231 23.04 -10.58 -2.37
CA ASN A 231 24.20 -10.20 -3.18
C ASN A 231 24.64 -8.70 -3.03
N LEU A 232 24.01 -7.94 -2.14
CA LEU A 232 24.37 -6.53 -1.89
C LEU A 232 25.51 -6.36 -0.88
N LYS A 233 25.83 -7.41 -0.13
CA LYS A 233 26.83 -7.37 0.96
C LYS A 233 28.25 -7.29 0.46
N GLN A 234 28.51 -7.77 -0.74
CA GLN A 234 29.85 -7.77 -1.35
C GLN A 234 29.79 -7.05 -2.69
N ALA A 235 30.40 -5.88 -2.76
CA ALA A 235 30.49 -5.12 -4.01
C ALA A 235 31.39 -5.85 -5.00
N PRO A 236 31.01 -5.92 -6.29
CA PRO A 236 31.93 -6.39 -7.34
C PRO A 236 33.07 -5.38 -7.53
N ALA A 237 34.14 -5.81 -8.21
CA ALA A 237 35.25 -4.91 -8.56
C ALA A 237 34.73 -3.73 -9.39
N GLY A 238 35.16 -2.51 -9.09
CA GLY A 238 34.74 -1.30 -9.82
C GLY A 238 33.45 -0.64 -9.29
N VAL A 239 32.82 -1.20 -8.24
CA VAL A 239 31.57 -0.67 -7.67
C VAL A 239 31.72 -0.50 -6.15
N ASP A 240 31.18 0.57 -5.62
CA ASP A 240 31.06 0.80 -4.19
C ASP A 240 29.60 0.67 -3.76
N VAL A 241 29.34 -0.06 -2.68
CA VAL A 241 28.02 -0.25 -2.07
C VAL A 241 27.97 0.45 -0.73
N PHE A 242 27.10 1.44 -0.61
CA PHE A 242 26.86 2.22 0.60
C PHE A 242 25.54 1.78 1.22
N ASN A 243 25.63 1.01 2.31
CA ASN A 243 24.46 0.53 3.02
C ASN A 243 24.01 1.56 4.07
N PHE A 244 22.94 2.28 3.80
CA PHE A 244 22.28 3.18 4.75
C PHE A 244 21.47 2.45 5.82
N GLY A 245 21.48 1.11 5.81
CA GLY A 245 20.81 0.29 6.80
C GLY A 245 19.32 0.20 6.58
N TYR A 246 18.59 0.32 7.66
CA TYR A 246 17.15 0.45 7.65
C TYR A 246 16.74 1.89 7.34
N ALA A 247 15.69 2.04 6.54
CA ALA A 247 15.03 3.33 6.32
C ALA A 247 13.53 3.22 6.63
N ALA A 248 12.93 4.33 6.99
CA ALA A 248 11.48 4.41 7.10
C ALA A 248 10.86 4.64 5.71
N SER A 249 9.90 3.82 5.32
CA SER A 249 9.09 4.09 4.12
C SER A 249 8.25 5.35 4.31
N ILE A 250 7.66 5.86 3.22
CA ILE A 250 6.70 6.98 3.31
C ILE A 250 5.42 6.51 3.99
N ALA A 251 4.91 5.36 3.55
CA ALA A 251 3.71 4.75 4.06
C ALA A 251 3.84 3.22 4.08
N ASN A 252 2.91 2.54 4.73
CA ASN A 252 2.80 1.09 4.68
C ASN A 252 1.97 0.58 3.48
N CYS A 253 1.91 1.37 2.40
CA CYS A 253 1.13 1.10 1.19
C CYS A 253 1.86 1.55 -0.07
N SER A 254 1.81 0.73 -1.12
CA SER A 254 2.55 0.94 -2.37
C SER A 254 2.18 2.24 -3.08
N ALA A 255 0.88 2.53 -3.22
CA ALA A 255 0.42 3.69 -3.98
C ALA A 255 0.95 5.01 -3.41
N ASP A 256 0.89 5.16 -2.09
CA ASP A 256 1.27 6.37 -1.38
C ASP A 256 2.78 6.58 -1.38
N THR A 257 3.53 5.49 -1.22
CA THR A 257 4.99 5.52 -1.29
C THR A 257 5.47 5.84 -2.70
N ASN A 258 4.98 5.09 -3.69
CA ASN A 258 5.43 5.25 -5.07
C ASN A 258 5.14 6.64 -5.65
N VAL A 259 3.96 7.22 -5.37
CA VAL A 259 3.66 8.59 -5.82
C VAL A 259 4.63 9.60 -5.22
N THR A 260 4.99 9.45 -3.94
CA THR A 260 5.91 10.38 -3.29
C THR A 260 7.36 10.16 -3.75
N LEU A 261 7.77 8.95 -4.07
CA LEU A 261 9.08 8.71 -4.69
C LEU A 261 9.20 9.36 -6.08
N ARG A 262 8.08 9.50 -6.83
CA ARG A 262 8.07 10.12 -8.17
C ARG A 262 7.85 11.64 -8.17
N TYR A 263 7.25 12.19 -7.12
CA TYR A 263 6.92 13.62 -7.05
C TYR A 263 7.62 14.38 -5.92
N GLY A 264 8.27 13.66 -5.03
CA GLY A 264 8.84 14.23 -3.82
C GLY A 264 7.79 14.50 -2.75
N GLY A 265 8.26 14.95 -1.59
CA GLY A 265 7.43 15.28 -0.45
C GLY A 265 8.26 15.53 0.79
N THR A 266 7.65 16.13 1.79
CA THR A 266 8.14 16.16 3.16
C THR A 266 7.00 15.75 4.10
N ARG A 267 7.30 15.32 5.32
CA ARG A 267 6.25 14.98 6.29
C ARG A 267 5.26 16.15 6.52
N ALA A 268 5.77 17.37 6.46
CA ALA A 268 4.95 18.56 6.67
C ALA A 268 4.11 18.94 5.44
N ASP A 269 4.56 18.64 4.21
CA ASP A 269 3.95 19.19 2.99
C ASP A 269 3.95 18.22 1.79
N TYR A 270 3.84 16.90 2.04
CA TYR A 270 3.81 15.92 0.95
C TYR A 270 2.59 16.12 0.02
N ARG A 271 1.44 16.50 0.55
CA ARG A 271 0.18 16.63 -0.21
C ARG A 271 0.30 17.69 -1.32
N ARG A 272 0.71 18.90 -0.97
CA ARG A 272 0.88 19.98 -1.94
C ARG A 272 1.97 19.61 -2.96
N ILE A 273 3.10 19.13 -2.47
CA ILE A 273 4.23 18.76 -3.33
C ILE A 273 3.80 17.68 -4.33
N ASN A 274 3.18 16.58 -3.88
CA ASN A 274 2.70 15.51 -4.75
C ASN A 274 1.67 15.99 -5.80
N SER A 275 0.85 16.99 -5.45
CA SER A 275 -0.24 17.45 -6.30
C SER A 275 0.15 18.55 -7.27
N THR A 276 1.12 19.40 -6.94
CA THR A 276 1.39 20.63 -7.69
C THR A 276 2.80 20.75 -8.26
N LEU A 277 3.81 20.17 -7.60
CA LEU A 277 5.20 20.34 -8.03
C LEU A 277 5.59 19.40 -9.17
N PRO A 278 6.71 19.68 -9.88
CA PRO A 278 7.16 18.85 -10.99
C PRO A 278 7.47 17.42 -10.59
N SER A 279 7.27 16.48 -11.51
CA SER A 279 7.66 15.08 -11.35
C SER A 279 9.18 14.90 -11.51
N ILE A 280 9.68 13.77 -11.06
CA ILE A 280 11.09 13.38 -11.26
C ILE A 280 11.45 13.32 -12.75
N TRP A 281 10.49 12.96 -13.61
CA TRP A 281 10.65 12.93 -15.06
C TRP A 281 10.91 14.32 -15.65
N GLN A 282 10.16 15.32 -15.19
CA GLN A 282 10.34 16.70 -15.63
C GLN A 282 11.70 17.27 -15.19
N TYR A 283 12.14 16.92 -13.98
CA TYR A 283 13.49 17.25 -13.51
C TYR A 283 14.56 16.56 -14.35
N ALA A 284 14.42 15.26 -14.64
CA ALA A 284 15.37 14.52 -15.46
C ALA A 284 15.49 15.09 -16.87
N LYS A 285 14.37 15.37 -17.54
CA LYS A 285 14.36 16.03 -18.86
C LYS A 285 15.03 17.40 -18.82
N LYS A 286 14.78 18.21 -17.79
CA LYS A 286 15.45 19.50 -17.61
C LYS A 286 16.96 19.33 -17.34
N ALA A 287 17.37 18.21 -16.79
CA ALA A 287 18.78 17.85 -16.59
C ALA A 287 19.44 17.29 -17.86
N GLY A 288 18.69 17.03 -18.92
CA GLY A 288 19.20 16.49 -20.19
C GLY A 288 19.28 14.96 -20.22
N LEU A 289 18.60 14.27 -19.30
CA LEU A 289 18.51 12.82 -19.24
C LEU A 289 17.33 12.30 -20.06
N GLY A 290 17.50 11.12 -20.70
CA GLY A 290 16.38 10.29 -21.11
C GLY A 290 15.59 9.79 -19.90
N THR A 291 14.34 9.40 -20.08
CA THR A 291 13.48 8.92 -18.99
C THR A 291 12.90 7.55 -19.30
N VAL A 292 13.15 6.59 -18.42
CA VAL A 292 12.70 5.20 -18.58
C VAL A 292 11.96 4.75 -17.32
N TYR A 293 10.75 4.18 -17.49
CA TYR A 293 10.04 3.50 -16.44
C TYR A 293 9.85 2.02 -16.80
N ILE A 294 10.35 1.14 -15.94
CA ILE A 294 10.21 -0.30 -16.09
C ILE A 294 9.20 -0.78 -15.03
N ASP A 295 8.04 -1.22 -15.49
CA ASP A 295 6.97 -1.74 -14.64
C ASP A 295 6.88 -3.27 -14.79
N ALA A 296 7.38 -3.98 -13.79
CA ALA A 296 7.29 -5.44 -13.74
C ALA A 296 5.96 -5.94 -13.16
N GLN A 297 5.16 -5.07 -12.53
CA GLN A 297 3.93 -5.47 -11.87
C GLN A 297 2.73 -5.51 -12.83
N ARG A 298 2.60 -4.51 -13.71
CA ARG A 298 1.44 -4.41 -14.62
C ARG A 298 1.80 -4.83 -16.05
N THR A 299 0.77 -5.10 -16.81
CA THR A 299 0.81 -5.48 -18.21
C THR A 299 -0.24 -4.71 -19.02
N ALA A 300 -0.22 -4.86 -20.33
CA ALA A 300 -1.21 -4.30 -21.26
C ALA A 300 -1.40 -2.78 -21.18
N GLY A 301 -0.36 -2.05 -20.82
CA GLY A 301 -0.40 -0.58 -20.69
C GLY A 301 -1.13 -0.06 -19.46
N ASN A 302 -1.58 -0.94 -18.56
CA ASN A 302 -2.25 -0.53 -17.32
C ASN A 302 -1.29 0.25 -16.43
N LEU A 303 -1.82 1.30 -15.81
CA LEU A 303 -1.10 2.14 -14.85
C LEU A 303 -1.45 1.73 -13.42
N GLN A 304 -0.54 2.02 -12.49
CA GLN A 304 -0.72 1.74 -11.06
C GLN A 304 -0.08 2.80 -10.18
N ASN A 305 -0.21 2.64 -8.88
CA ASN A 305 0.43 3.48 -7.87
C ASN A 305 0.19 4.98 -8.13
N LEU A 306 -1.09 5.32 -8.44
CA LEU A 306 -1.55 6.67 -8.75
C LEU A 306 -0.86 7.33 -9.96
N MET A 307 -0.17 6.57 -10.82
CA MET A 307 0.37 7.09 -12.07
C MET A 307 -0.77 7.48 -13.01
N THR A 308 -0.66 8.66 -13.60
CA THR A 308 -1.66 9.19 -14.54
C THR A 308 -1.16 9.08 -15.98
N ALA A 309 -2.09 9.16 -16.95
CA ALA A 309 -1.71 9.25 -18.37
C ALA A 309 -0.86 10.50 -18.67
N ALA A 310 -1.11 11.60 -17.96
CA ALA A 310 -0.30 12.81 -18.09
C ALA A 310 1.15 12.58 -17.61
N GLU A 311 1.34 11.89 -16.49
CA GLU A 311 2.66 11.50 -15.99
C GLU A 311 3.37 10.57 -16.98
N LYS A 312 2.67 9.57 -17.52
CA LYS A 312 3.23 8.66 -18.52
C LYS A 312 3.75 9.38 -19.77
N ASN A 313 3.14 10.48 -20.17
CA ASN A 313 3.59 11.29 -21.32
C ASN A 313 4.93 12.01 -21.06
N ASP A 314 5.34 12.15 -19.82
CA ASP A 314 6.67 12.68 -19.45
C ASP A 314 7.77 11.61 -19.49
N ILE A 315 7.43 10.34 -19.74
CA ILE A 315 8.34 9.18 -19.78
C ILE A 315 8.62 8.83 -21.24
N ASP A 316 9.90 8.83 -21.65
CA ASP A 316 10.30 8.56 -23.04
C ASP A 316 10.16 7.06 -23.38
N SER A 317 10.45 6.17 -22.43
CA SER A 317 10.33 4.72 -22.58
C SER A 317 9.57 4.10 -21.42
N PHE A 318 8.38 3.58 -21.70
CA PHE A 318 7.54 2.89 -20.72
C PHE A 318 7.49 1.38 -21.03
N VAL A 319 8.13 0.56 -20.19
CA VAL A 319 8.36 -0.87 -20.43
C VAL A 319 7.51 -1.72 -19.51
N GLN A 320 6.77 -2.66 -20.08
CA GLN A 320 6.03 -3.72 -19.36
C GLN A 320 6.29 -5.08 -20.00
N PHE A 321 6.00 -6.18 -19.31
CA PHE A 321 6.40 -7.53 -19.72
C PHE A 321 5.18 -8.43 -19.97
N ASP A 322 4.39 -8.12 -20.99
CA ASP A 322 3.09 -8.75 -21.28
C ASP A 322 3.19 -10.27 -21.54
N GLN A 323 4.31 -10.75 -22.07
CA GLN A 323 4.51 -12.15 -22.42
C GLN A 323 5.35 -12.94 -21.38
N THR A 324 5.72 -12.28 -20.28
CA THR A 324 6.58 -12.86 -19.26
C THR A 324 5.75 -13.30 -18.05
N SER A 325 5.97 -14.52 -17.57
CA SER A 325 5.31 -15.01 -16.35
C SER A 325 5.66 -14.10 -15.15
N VAL A 326 4.72 -13.94 -14.23
CA VAL A 326 4.93 -13.08 -13.03
C VAL A 326 6.21 -13.47 -12.27
N ARG A 327 6.54 -14.76 -12.21
CA ARG A 327 7.74 -15.29 -11.58
C ARG A 327 9.03 -14.72 -12.18
N ASP A 328 9.03 -14.47 -13.49
CA ASP A 328 10.24 -14.13 -14.25
C ASP A 328 10.32 -12.64 -14.62
N ARG A 329 9.30 -11.82 -14.28
CA ARG A 329 9.25 -10.41 -14.64
C ARG A 329 10.37 -9.57 -14.02
N ASP A 330 10.77 -9.85 -12.78
CA ASP A 330 11.89 -9.14 -12.16
C ASP A 330 13.22 -9.49 -12.86
N MET A 331 13.36 -10.70 -13.36
CA MET A 331 14.52 -11.10 -14.15
C MET A 331 14.51 -10.47 -15.54
N ALA A 332 13.33 -10.27 -16.14
CA ALA A 332 13.17 -9.50 -17.38
C ALA A 332 13.49 -8.02 -17.15
N ALA A 333 13.09 -7.46 -16.01
CA ALA A 333 13.46 -6.11 -15.61
C ALA A 333 14.97 -5.95 -15.40
N ALA A 334 15.64 -6.96 -14.78
CA ALA A 334 17.10 -6.98 -14.68
C ALA A 334 17.77 -6.99 -16.06
N ALA A 335 17.30 -7.84 -16.98
CA ALA A 335 17.84 -7.90 -18.33
C ALA A 335 17.67 -6.57 -19.09
N LYS A 336 16.50 -5.91 -18.95
CA LYS A 336 16.26 -4.59 -19.54
C LYS A 336 17.13 -3.49 -18.90
N LEU A 337 17.32 -3.50 -17.60
CA LEU A 337 18.23 -2.60 -16.91
C LEU A 337 19.67 -2.78 -17.39
N ILE A 338 20.14 -4.01 -17.53
CA ILE A 338 21.48 -4.33 -18.03
C ILE A 338 21.66 -3.81 -19.48
N GLU A 339 20.65 -3.97 -20.33
CA GLU A 339 20.65 -3.42 -21.69
C GLU A 339 20.87 -1.89 -21.67
N LEU A 340 20.09 -1.16 -20.85
CA LEU A 340 20.16 0.30 -20.74
C LEU A 340 21.51 0.76 -20.15
N LEU A 341 22.01 0.14 -19.10
CA LEU A 341 23.31 0.47 -18.49
C LEU A 341 24.50 0.21 -19.44
N ASN A 342 24.31 -0.60 -20.47
CA ASN A 342 25.35 -0.92 -21.44
C ASN A 342 25.26 -0.11 -22.74
N ASP A 343 24.27 0.78 -22.92
CA ASP A 343 24.04 1.50 -24.17
C ASP A 343 24.75 2.87 -24.25
N ASN A 344 25.38 3.31 -23.17
CA ASN A 344 26.10 4.60 -23.00
C ASN A 344 25.21 5.84 -23.18
N ARG A 345 23.93 5.78 -22.89
CA ARG A 345 23.02 6.92 -22.87
C ARG A 345 22.70 7.33 -21.45
N PRO A 346 22.96 8.57 -21.05
CA PRO A 346 22.60 9.02 -19.71
C PRO A 346 21.07 9.06 -19.52
N GLU A 347 20.53 8.26 -18.63
CA GLU A 347 19.10 8.12 -18.41
C GLU A 347 18.75 8.18 -16.90
N LEU A 348 17.55 8.67 -16.60
CA LEU A 348 16.87 8.36 -15.35
C LEU A 348 16.01 7.12 -15.58
N ILE A 349 16.34 6.04 -14.89
CA ILE A 349 15.63 4.77 -14.95
C ILE A 349 14.94 4.53 -13.61
N VAL A 350 13.64 4.38 -13.60
CA VAL A 350 12.88 3.96 -12.40
C VAL A 350 12.29 2.58 -12.66
N ILE A 351 12.53 1.66 -11.75
CA ILE A 351 12.05 0.28 -11.84
C ILE A 351 11.08 0.02 -10.70
N ASN A 352 9.88 -0.47 -11.03
CA ASN A 352 8.89 -0.96 -10.09
C ASN A 352 8.80 -2.49 -10.23
N LYS A 353 9.38 -3.21 -9.26
CA LYS A 353 9.53 -4.67 -9.30
C LYS A 353 8.29 -5.40 -8.80
N VAL A 354 8.15 -6.67 -9.15
CA VAL A 354 7.17 -7.59 -8.54
C VAL A 354 7.52 -7.85 -7.08
N GLY A 355 8.81 -7.99 -6.77
CA GLY A 355 9.32 -8.21 -5.43
C GLY A 355 8.67 -9.38 -4.70
N ALA A 356 8.24 -9.11 -3.48
CA ALA A 356 7.51 -10.04 -2.64
C ALA A 356 6.04 -9.65 -2.44
N HIS A 357 5.40 -9.04 -3.45
CA HIS A 357 3.97 -8.78 -3.42
C HIS A 357 3.18 -10.04 -3.09
N PHE A 358 2.19 -9.92 -2.21
CA PHE A 358 1.30 -11.02 -1.87
C PHE A 358 0.50 -11.52 -3.10
N PRO A 359 0.32 -12.82 -3.32
CA PRO A 359 0.90 -13.97 -2.63
C PRO A 359 2.34 -14.27 -3.12
N VAL A 360 3.19 -14.70 -2.20
CA VAL A 360 4.64 -14.85 -2.47
C VAL A 360 5.05 -16.20 -3.05
N HIS A 361 4.26 -17.25 -2.83
CA HIS A 361 4.73 -18.65 -3.00
C HIS A 361 4.86 -19.14 -4.44
N ASP A 362 4.40 -18.40 -5.45
CA ASP A 362 4.59 -18.73 -6.88
C ASP A 362 5.52 -17.74 -7.61
N LYS A 363 6.24 -16.88 -6.88
CA LYS A 363 7.10 -15.85 -7.46
C LYS A 363 8.59 -16.20 -7.44
N TYR A 364 8.92 -17.49 -7.38
CA TYR A 364 10.29 -18.00 -7.50
C TYR A 364 10.28 -19.38 -8.16
N PRO A 365 11.34 -19.78 -8.90
CA PRO A 365 11.46 -21.10 -9.47
C PRO A 365 11.84 -22.15 -8.41
N ASP A 366 11.61 -23.44 -8.70
CA ASP A 366 11.90 -24.53 -7.76
C ASP A 366 13.36 -24.61 -7.32
N ALA A 367 14.28 -24.22 -8.20
CA ALA A 367 15.70 -24.15 -7.87
C ALA A 367 16.03 -23.17 -6.72
N PHE A 368 15.15 -22.19 -6.46
CA PHE A 368 15.29 -21.22 -5.39
C PHE A 368 14.45 -21.54 -4.15
N MET A 369 13.89 -22.76 -4.06
CA MET A 369 13.16 -23.23 -2.89
C MET A 369 14.09 -23.78 -1.81
N ALA A 370 14.91 -22.91 -1.22
CA ALA A 370 15.87 -23.24 -0.17
C ALA A 370 15.23 -23.37 1.22
N TYR A 371 14.24 -22.52 1.52
CA TYR A 371 13.54 -22.53 2.81
C TYR A 371 12.29 -23.40 2.72
N ARG A 372 12.18 -24.40 3.61
CA ARG A 372 11.11 -25.42 3.62
C ARG A 372 10.64 -25.71 5.04
N PRO A 373 9.36 -26.16 5.23
CA PRO A 373 8.31 -26.35 4.21
C PRO A 373 7.73 -25.00 3.73
N THR A 374 7.05 -25.00 2.56
CA THR A 374 6.39 -23.82 2.00
C THR A 374 4.91 -24.10 1.73
N LEU A 375 4.15 -23.03 1.44
CA LEU A 375 2.79 -23.14 0.92
C LEU A 375 2.78 -23.89 -0.43
N PRO A 376 1.66 -24.55 -0.80
CA PRO A 376 1.49 -25.17 -2.10
C PRO A 376 1.68 -24.16 -3.24
N ARG A 377 2.27 -24.60 -4.35
CA ARG A 377 2.66 -23.78 -5.51
C ARG A 377 1.96 -24.23 -6.79
N GLY A 378 2.08 -23.43 -7.86
CA GLY A 378 1.52 -23.75 -9.18
C GLY A 378 0.12 -23.22 -9.39
N GLN A 379 -0.31 -22.22 -8.62
CA GLN A 379 -1.70 -21.73 -8.60
C GLN A 379 -1.85 -20.28 -9.13
N PHE A 380 -0.74 -19.53 -9.26
CA PHE A 380 -0.79 -18.10 -9.53
C PHE A 380 -0.07 -17.73 -10.82
N THR A 381 -0.70 -16.87 -11.60
CA THR A 381 -0.20 -16.44 -12.90
C THR A 381 0.06 -14.94 -13.00
N GLU A 382 -0.53 -14.14 -12.10
CA GLU A 382 -0.38 -12.69 -12.07
C GLU A 382 0.13 -12.18 -10.71
N VAL A 383 0.52 -10.91 -10.64
CA VAL A 383 1.10 -10.29 -9.44
C VAL A 383 0.17 -10.41 -8.24
N ALA A 384 -1.10 -10.07 -8.43
CA ALA A 384 -2.13 -10.15 -7.40
C ALA A 384 -3.04 -11.38 -7.54
N ASP A 385 -2.65 -12.34 -8.36
CA ASP A 385 -3.38 -13.60 -8.49
C ASP A 385 -3.26 -14.40 -7.21
N THR A 386 -4.39 -14.68 -6.62
CA THR A 386 -4.45 -15.23 -5.27
C THR A 386 -4.91 -16.67 -5.24
N GLY A 387 -5.36 -17.23 -6.35
CA GLY A 387 -5.68 -18.63 -6.53
C GLY A 387 -6.36 -19.32 -5.34
N GLU A 388 -6.47 -20.63 -5.37
CA GLU A 388 -6.87 -21.38 -4.17
C GLU A 388 -5.74 -21.37 -3.14
N ARG A 389 -6.00 -20.80 -1.97
CA ARG A 389 -5.11 -20.87 -0.82
C ARG A 389 -5.22 -22.26 -0.16
N ASN A 390 -4.97 -23.32 -0.89
CA ASN A 390 -5.02 -24.65 -0.29
C ASN A 390 -4.06 -24.71 0.90
N GLY A 391 -4.63 -24.78 2.10
CA GLY A 391 -3.89 -24.89 3.34
C GLY A 391 -3.44 -23.59 4.01
N PHE A 392 -3.79 -22.39 3.51
CA PHE A 392 -3.48 -21.13 4.20
C PHE A 392 -4.75 -20.48 4.77
N ASN A 393 -4.89 -20.50 6.07
CA ASN A 393 -6.02 -19.90 6.80
C ASN A 393 -5.57 -18.81 7.79
N GLY A 394 -4.30 -18.40 7.74
CA GLY A 394 -3.73 -17.42 8.66
C GLY A 394 -3.49 -17.95 10.08
N GLN A 395 -3.42 -19.27 10.22
CA GLN A 395 -3.01 -19.87 11.50
C GLN A 395 -1.50 -19.70 11.71
N PRO A 396 -0.99 -19.76 12.95
CA PRO A 396 0.44 -19.59 13.22
C PRO A 396 1.35 -20.49 12.37
N ASP A 397 0.97 -21.75 12.15
CA ASP A 397 1.73 -22.69 11.32
C ASP A 397 1.72 -22.29 9.85
N ASP A 398 0.60 -21.77 9.34
CA ASP A 398 0.50 -21.28 7.96
C ASP A 398 1.46 -20.11 7.73
N TRP A 399 1.60 -19.23 8.71
CA TRP A 399 2.54 -18.10 8.63
C TRP A 399 4.01 -18.56 8.63
N VAL A 400 4.35 -19.69 9.24
CA VAL A 400 5.69 -20.29 9.11
C VAL A 400 5.93 -20.70 7.65
N LEU A 401 4.95 -21.35 7.01
CA LEU A 401 5.04 -21.73 5.59
C LEU A 401 5.14 -20.51 4.68
N TYR A 402 4.37 -19.46 4.99
CA TYR A 402 4.39 -18.20 4.27
C TYR A 402 5.75 -17.51 4.37
N ARG A 403 6.31 -17.38 5.58
CA ARG A 403 7.65 -16.79 5.79
C ARG A 403 8.75 -17.54 5.05
N ASN A 404 8.67 -18.85 4.95
CA ASN A 404 9.62 -19.64 4.14
C ASN A 404 9.46 -19.35 2.64
N ALA A 405 8.22 -19.25 2.14
CA ALA A 405 7.96 -18.86 0.77
C ALA A 405 8.44 -17.42 0.50
N TYR A 406 8.22 -16.50 1.43
CA TYR A 406 8.73 -15.12 1.37
C TYR A 406 10.27 -15.09 1.24
N LYS A 407 10.99 -15.83 2.08
CA LYS A 407 12.45 -15.94 2.01
C LYS A 407 12.93 -16.49 0.65
N ASN A 408 12.23 -17.47 0.08
CA ASN A 408 12.56 -18.00 -1.25
C ASN A 408 12.30 -16.95 -2.35
N THR A 409 11.24 -16.15 -2.22
CA THR A 409 10.98 -15.04 -3.13
C THR A 409 12.09 -14.00 -3.08
N LEU A 410 12.61 -13.68 -1.88
CA LEU A 410 13.74 -12.75 -1.74
C LEU A 410 15.02 -13.30 -2.37
N LEU A 411 15.29 -14.62 -2.26
CA LEU A 411 16.45 -15.23 -2.92
C LEU A 411 16.40 -15.02 -4.45
N TRP A 412 15.20 -15.13 -5.05
CA TRP A 412 15.01 -14.94 -6.48
C TRP A 412 14.93 -13.48 -6.86
N ASN A 413 13.96 -12.75 -6.33
CA ASN A 413 13.65 -11.39 -6.79
C ASN A 413 14.64 -10.32 -6.29
N VAL A 414 15.37 -10.57 -5.21
CA VAL A 414 16.46 -9.68 -4.75
C VAL A 414 17.82 -10.29 -5.03
N GLY A 415 18.09 -11.48 -4.50
CA GLY A 415 19.41 -12.09 -4.59
C GLY A 415 19.86 -12.33 -6.03
N GLU A 416 19.09 -13.07 -6.81
CA GLU A 416 19.41 -13.36 -8.22
C GLU A 416 19.36 -12.11 -9.11
N PHE A 417 18.45 -11.15 -8.82
CA PHE A 417 18.40 -9.88 -9.54
C PHE A 417 19.74 -9.14 -9.45
N PHE A 418 20.29 -8.96 -8.25
CA PHE A 418 21.57 -8.29 -8.08
C PHE A 418 22.75 -9.13 -8.53
N ALA A 419 22.70 -10.47 -8.42
CA ALA A 419 23.72 -11.34 -8.99
C ALA A 419 23.86 -11.13 -10.50
N ARG A 420 22.75 -11.11 -11.23
CA ARG A 420 22.75 -10.84 -12.69
C ARG A 420 23.22 -9.44 -13.04
N LEU A 421 22.70 -8.45 -12.31
CA LEU A 421 23.06 -7.05 -12.53
C LEU A 421 24.57 -6.86 -12.38
N PHE A 422 25.14 -7.33 -11.27
CA PHE A 422 26.58 -7.19 -10.97
C PHE A 422 27.50 -7.99 -11.91
N ALA A 423 26.99 -9.07 -12.47
CA ALA A 423 27.77 -9.91 -13.41
C ALA A 423 27.78 -9.38 -14.84
N GLN A 424 26.75 -8.60 -15.27
CA GLN A 424 26.52 -8.33 -16.69
C GLN A 424 26.41 -6.84 -17.04
N ALA A 425 26.11 -5.97 -16.07
CA ALA A 425 25.98 -4.54 -16.32
C ALA A 425 27.31 -3.81 -16.21
N ASN A 426 27.52 -2.84 -17.08
CA ASN A 426 28.56 -1.84 -16.89
C ASN A 426 28.08 -0.79 -15.88
N LEU A 427 28.60 -0.86 -14.67
CA LEU A 427 28.24 0.05 -13.58
C LEU A 427 29.24 1.20 -13.39
N ASP A 428 30.34 1.27 -14.15
CA ASP A 428 31.41 2.26 -13.95
C ASP A 428 30.88 3.70 -13.95
N ASN A 429 29.86 3.97 -14.76
CA ASN A 429 29.27 5.29 -14.92
C ASN A 429 27.77 5.29 -14.56
N ALA A 430 27.42 4.61 -13.48
CA ALA A 430 26.05 4.50 -13.00
C ALA A 430 25.94 4.73 -11.50
N LEU A 431 24.83 5.35 -11.08
CA LEU A 431 24.44 5.50 -9.69
C LEU A 431 23.05 4.88 -9.50
N LEU A 432 22.97 3.88 -8.64
CA LEU A 432 21.71 3.19 -8.35
C LEU A 432 21.31 3.42 -6.88
N ILE A 433 20.02 3.68 -6.65
CA ILE A 433 19.41 3.68 -5.32
C ILE A 433 18.44 2.50 -5.27
N TYR A 434 18.63 1.60 -4.32
CA TYR A 434 17.77 0.47 -4.07
C TYR A 434 17.00 0.64 -2.77
N THR A 435 15.70 0.41 -2.84
CA THR A 435 14.81 0.36 -1.68
C THR A 435 13.60 -0.53 -2.00
N SER A 436 12.73 -0.77 -1.02
CA SER A 436 11.37 -1.30 -1.24
C SER A 436 10.36 -0.19 -1.01
N ASP A 437 9.18 -0.31 -1.59
CA ASP A 437 8.11 0.68 -1.36
C ASP A 437 7.61 0.66 0.10
N HIS A 438 7.45 -0.51 0.70
CA HIS A 438 7.19 -0.75 2.13
C HIS A 438 7.68 -2.14 2.53
N GLY A 439 7.64 -2.44 3.82
CA GLY A 439 7.86 -3.77 4.34
C GLY A 439 6.55 -4.57 4.47
N GLN A 440 6.58 -5.64 5.27
CA GLN A 440 5.40 -6.48 5.52
C GLN A 440 5.28 -6.86 7.00
N ASP A 441 4.04 -6.97 7.47
CA ASP A 441 3.69 -7.77 8.62
C ASP A 441 3.62 -9.24 8.20
N LEU A 442 4.56 -10.03 8.63
CA LEU A 442 4.60 -11.47 8.39
C LEU A 442 4.04 -12.26 9.59
N HIS A 443 3.32 -11.59 10.46
CA HIS A 443 2.64 -12.11 11.64
C HIS A 443 3.58 -12.88 12.60
N GLU A 444 4.82 -12.44 12.72
CA GLU A 444 5.79 -13.02 13.65
C GLU A 444 5.38 -12.82 15.12
N ARG A 445 4.62 -11.76 15.38
CA ARG A 445 4.10 -11.41 16.71
C ARG A 445 2.83 -12.16 17.07
N GLY A 446 2.27 -13.00 16.15
CA GLY A 446 1.02 -13.73 16.35
C GLY A 446 -0.22 -12.85 16.35
N ASN A 447 -0.14 -11.64 15.84
CA ASN A 447 -1.26 -10.73 15.64
C ASN A 447 -2.29 -11.32 14.66
N PRO A 448 -3.59 -11.04 14.83
CA PRO A 448 -4.65 -11.61 13.99
C PRO A 448 -4.70 -10.91 12.61
N GLY A 449 -5.36 -11.58 11.66
CA GLY A 449 -5.59 -11.06 10.32
C GLY A 449 -4.89 -11.86 9.23
N LEU A 450 -5.14 -11.48 7.97
CA LEU A 450 -4.52 -12.04 6.77
C LEU A 450 -3.81 -10.96 5.94
N ASN A 451 -3.85 -9.73 6.42
CA ASN A 451 -3.27 -8.58 5.76
C ASN A 451 -1.81 -8.44 6.15
N THR A 452 -0.94 -8.20 5.17
CA THR A 452 0.50 -8.06 5.39
C THR A 452 0.97 -6.60 5.39
N HIS A 453 0.10 -5.67 4.97
CA HIS A 453 0.39 -4.23 4.88
C HIS A 453 -0.89 -3.43 4.63
N CYS A 454 -0.82 -2.11 4.56
CA CYS A 454 -1.93 -1.17 4.38
C CYS A 454 -2.98 -1.21 5.51
N GLY A 455 -2.67 -1.81 6.64
CA GLY A 455 -3.56 -1.84 7.81
C GLY A 455 -3.55 -0.52 8.58
N GLY A 456 -4.60 -0.32 9.37
CA GLY A 456 -4.75 0.87 10.20
C GLY A 456 -4.14 0.76 11.60
N ASP A 457 -3.60 -0.40 11.94
CA ASP A 457 -2.80 -0.65 13.15
C ASP A 457 -1.54 -1.43 12.76
N PRO A 458 -0.60 -0.77 12.04
CA PRO A 458 0.55 -1.45 11.47
C PRO A 458 1.57 -1.84 12.54
N VAL A 459 2.34 -2.89 12.25
CA VAL A 459 3.59 -3.18 12.96
C VAL A 459 4.74 -2.37 12.36
N GLU A 460 5.83 -2.24 13.10
CA GLU A 460 7.01 -1.45 12.68
C GLU A 460 7.61 -1.97 11.37
N GLU A 461 7.57 -3.29 11.16
CA GLU A 461 8.12 -3.96 9.99
C GLU A 461 7.43 -3.56 8.69
N GLU A 462 6.16 -3.10 8.71
CA GLU A 462 5.47 -2.59 7.52
C GLU A 462 6.11 -1.31 6.95
N GLY A 463 6.77 -0.51 7.82
CA GLY A 463 7.48 0.70 7.40
C GLY A 463 8.99 0.52 7.26
N LEU A 464 9.54 -0.65 7.58
CA LEU A 464 10.97 -0.89 7.65
C LEU A 464 11.51 -1.44 6.32
N VAL A 465 12.23 -0.62 5.58
CA VAL A 465 12.74 -0.97 4.25
C VAL A 465 14.27 -0.91 4.18
N PRO A 466 14.92 -1.63 3.24
CA PRO A 466 16.34 -1.44 2.96
C PRO A 466 16.57 -0.12 2.22
N LEU A 467 17.73 0.50 2.44
CA LEU A 467 18.18 1.65 1.66
C LEU A 467 19.67 1.52 1.34
N VAL A 468 19.96 1.34 0.06
CA VAL A 468 21.32 1.08 -0.43
C VAL A 468 21.62 1.97 -1.63
N VAL A 469 22.78 2.62 -1.63
CA VAL A 469 23.33 3.33 -2.79
C VAL A 469 24.46 2.50 -3.38
N ILE A 470 24.42 2.27 -4.68
CA ILE A 470 25.42 1.55 -5.45
C ILE A 470 26.00 2.53 -6.46
N GLN A 471 27.30 2.74 -6.42
CA GLN A 471 27.97 3.74 -7.24
C GLN A 471 29.16 3.15 -7.97
N GLY A 472 29.24 3.37 -9.27
CA GLY A 472 30.42 3.07 -10.04
C GLY A 472 31.60 3.97 -9.66
N ARG A 473 32.81 3.42 -9.60
CA ARG A 473 34.01 4.17 -9.18
C ARG A 473 34.44 5.25 -10.16
N GLY A 474 33.89 5.29 -11.35
CA GLY A 474 34.00 6.43 -12.28
C GLY A 474 33.35 7.70 -11.77
N LEU A 475 32.40 7.58 -10.83
CA LEU A 475 31.68 8.71 -10.23
C LEU A 475 32.33 9.10 -8.90
N GLN A 476 32.70 10.38 -8.77
CA GLN A 476 33.41 10.90 -7.58
C GLN A 476 32.48 11.60 -6.58
N THR A 477 31.27 11.95 -7.01
CA THR A 477 30.33 12.74 -6.20
C THR A 477 28.92 12.22 -6.34
N PRO A 478 28.11 12.26 -5.27
CA PRO A 478 28.42 12.72 -3.90
C PRO A 478 29.37 11.77 -3.14
N ASP A 479 30.07 12.29 -2.12
CA ASP A 479 30.81 11.47 -1.17
C ASP A 479 29.85 10.89 -0.12
N TRP A 480 29.37 9.70 -0.38
CA TRP A 480 28.44 9.01 0.51
C TRP A 480 29.10 8.58 1.82
N ALA A 481 30.38 8.21 1.78
CA ALA A 481 31.11 7.68 2.93
C ALA A 481 31.19 8.71 4.06
N ALA A 482 31.31 10.00 3.74
CA ALA A 482 31.43 11.07 4.73
C ALA A 482 30.22 11.14 5.69
N ASN A 483 29.01 10.90 5.18
CA ASN A 483 27.78 11.04 5.96
C ASN A 483 27.07 9.70 6.24
N LEU A 484 27.57 8.59 5.71
CA LEU A 484 26.99 7.27 5.93
C LEU A 484 26.84 6.92 7.43
N PRO A 485 27.84 7.15 8.30
CA PRO A 485 27.68 6.84 9.74
C PRO A 485 26.58 7.66 10.43
N ALA A 486 26.35 8.90 10.00
CA ALA A 486 25.31 9.76 10.56
C ALA A 486 23.90 9.38 10.07
N ASN A 487 23.81 8.83 8.86
CA ASN A 487 22.54 8.53 8.17
C ASN A 487 22.11 7.06 8.30
N LYS A 488 23.04 6.17 8.68
CA LYS A 488 22.73 4.74 8.81
C LYS A 488 21.67 4.53 9.88
N ASP A 489 20.58 3.83 9.50
CA ASP A 489 19.41 3.58 10.34
C ASP A 489 18.71 4.86 10.83
N ARG A 490 18.88 5.97 10.09
CA ARG A 490 18.34 7.30 10.40
C ARG A 490 17.90 8.08 9.16
N SER A 491 17.51 7.36 8.13
CA SER A 491 17.02 7.92 6.87
C SER A 491 15.63 7.41 6.55
N SER A 492 14.96 8.04 5.61
CA SER A 492 13.67 7.63 5.11
C SER A 492 13.57 7.82 3.60
N HIS A 493 12.49 7.36 3.01
CA HIS A 493 12.17 7.61 1.61
C HIS A 493 12.07 9.10 1.26
N TYR A 494 11.75 9.97 2.23
CA TYR A 494 11.77 11.42 2.01
C TYR A 494 13.15 11.96 1.63
N ASN A 495 14.21 11.20 1.85
CA ASN A 495 15.57 11.56 1.45
C ASN A 495 15.91 11.13 0.01
N ILE A 496 15.11 10.25 -0.62
CA ILE A 496 15.42 9.71 -1.96
C ILE A 496 15.21 10.75 -3.05
N PHE A 497 14.04 11.39 -3.12
CA PHE A 497 13.74 12.39 -4.14
C PHE A 497 14.75 13.55 -4.13
N PRO A 498 15.06 14.20 -3.00
CA PRO A 498 16.10 15.23 -2.95
C PRO A 498 17.49 14.70 -3.34
N THR A 499 17.80 13.43 -3.06
CA THR A 499 19.04 12.79 -3.50
C THR A 499 19.08 12.66 -5.03
N LEU A 500 18.00 12.21 -5.65
CA LEU A 500 17.90 12.13 -7.10
C LEU A 500 18.08 13.50 -7.76
N LEU A 501 17.49 14.55 -7.20
CA LEU A 501 17.67 15.92 -7.70
C LEU A 501 19.13 16.37 -7.58
N GLN A 502 19.77 16.10 -6.46
CA GLN A 502 21.18 16.46 -6.25
C GLN A 502 22.10 15.77 -7.27
N VAL A 503 21.91 14.45 -7.49
CA VAL A 503 22.73 13.72 -8.47
C VAL A 503 22.42 14.11 -9.91
N MET A 504 21.23 14.68 -10.17
CA MET A 504 20.90 15.35 -11.43
C MET A 504 21.55 16.73 -11.56
N GLY A 505 22.28 17.21 -10.56
CA GLY A 505 23.01 18.47 -10.58
C GLY A 505 22.20 19.70 -10.21
N TYR A 506 21.08 19.56 -9.51
CA TYR A 506 20.34 20.70 -8.95
C TYR A 506 21.01 21.27 -7.69
N ASP A 507 20.78 22.57 -7.46
CA ASP A 507 21.36 23.28 -6.31
C ASP A 507 20.86 22.75 -4.97
N LEU A 508 21.77 22.42 -4.08
CA LEU A 508 21.48 21.78 -2.80
C LEU A 508 20.58 22.65 -1.90
N ALA A 509 20.85 23.97 -1.83
CA ALA A 509 20.05 24.85 -0.99
C ALA A 509 18.60 24.97 -1.48
N GLY A 510 18.41 25.01 -2.80
CA GLY A 510 17.08 25.01 -3.41
C GLY A 510 16.35 23.68 -3.19
N ILE A 511 17.06 22.55 -3.27
CA ILE A 511 16.49 21.22 -2.99
C ILE A 511 16.02 21.14 -1.53
N GLU A 512 16.90 21.49 -0.57
CA GLU A 512 16.59 21.41 0.86
C GLU A 512 15.40 22.28 1.26
N ALA A 513 15.28 23.47 0.65
CA ALA A 513 14.18 24.39 0.93
C ALA A 513 12.80 23.84 0.52
N VAL A 514 12.74 22.92 -0.47
CA VAL A 514 11.48 22.42 -1.03
C VAL A 514 11.22 20.97 -0.64
N TYR A 515 12.22 20.11 -0.78
CA TYR A 515 12.08 18.66 -0.69
C TYR A 515 12.79 18.03 0.52
N GLY A 516 13.49 18.85 1.32
CA GLY A 516 14.26 18.35 2.45
C GLY A 516 15.65 17.83 2.07
N LYS A 517 16.28 17.12 2.99
CA LYS A 517 17.68 16.76 2.93
C LYS A 517 17.94 15.51 2.08
N PRO A 518 18.92 15.54 1.16
CA PRO A 518 19.41 14.35 0.48
C PRO A 518 20.29 13.48 1.39
N LEU A 519 20.56 12.24 0.94
CA LEU A 519 21.41 11.28 1.68
C LEU A 519 22.89 11.69 1.79
N SER A 520 23.33 12.66 1.01
CA SER A 520 24.70 13.19 1.04
C SER A 520 25.00 14.14 2.20
N VAL A 521 23.98 14.53 2.97
CA VAL A 521 24.12 15.34 4.19
C VAL A 521 23.47 14.62 5.38
N PRO A 522 23.78 15.00 6.64
CA PRO A 522 23.12 14.40 7.81
C PRO A 522 21.60 14.58 7.76
N THR A 523 20.87 13.49 7.63
CA THR A 523 19.40 13.49 7.47
C THR A 523 18.69 13.78 8.79
N ALA A 524 19.12 13.15 9.87
CA ALA A 524 18.48 13.21 11.20
C ALA A 524 16.94 12.99 11.10
N ASP A 525 16.54 11.98 10.35
CA ASP A 525 15.14 11.68 10.05
C ASP A 525 14.38 11.22 11.31
N GLU A 526 13.09 11.56 11.38
CA GLU A 526 12.19 11.17 12.48
C GLU A 526 11.94 9.66 12.56
N PHE A 527 12.29 8.92 11.53
CA PHE A 527 12.18 7.48 11.42
C PHE A 527 10.73 6.99 11.64
N THR A 528 9.80 7.64 10.94
CA THR A 528 8.37 7.37 11.00
C THR A 528 7.80 7.12 9.61
N PHE A 529 6.77 6.27 9.52
CA PHE A 529 5.97 6.12 8.30
C PHE A 529 4.51 6.47 8.56
N ASN A 530 3.80 6.85 7.51
CA ASN A 530 2.40 7.23 7.58
C ASN A 530 1.51 6.02 7.26
N TYR A 531 0.61 5.67 8.17
CA TYR A 531 -0.39 4.62 7.93
C TYR A 531 -1.80 5.18 7.69
N ARG A 532 -1.91 6.52 7.60
CA ARG A 532 -3.11 7.22 7.16
C ARG A 532 -2.73 8.32 6.18
N PHE A 533 -2.39 7.92 4.97
CA PHE A 533 -1.87 8.85 3.96
C PHE A 533 -2.95 9.77 3.39
N ASN A 534 -4.18 9.26 3.19
CA ASN A 534 -5.20 10.03 2.50
C ASN A 534 -5.71 11.21 3.34
N ALA A 535 -5.19 12.38 3.04
CA ALA A 535 -5.56 13.64 3.68
C ALA A 535 -6.54 14.49 2.85
N ARG A 536 -7.23 13.92 1.84
CA ARG A 536 -8.10 14.67 0.91
C ARG A 536 -9.20 15.42 1.62
N LEU A 537 -9.82 14.83 2.63
CA LEU A 537 -10.81 15.51 3.48
C LEU A 537 -10.18 16.33 4.61
N GLY A 538 -8.89 16.66 4.52
CA GLY A 538 -8.17 17.38 5.57
C GLY A 538 -7.79 16.49 6.76
N ALA A 539 -7.87 15.17 6.65
CA ALA A 539 -7.37 14.24 7.66
C ALA A 539 -5.87 14.48 7.87
N LYS A 540 -5.45 14.50 9.13
CA LYS A 540 -4.04 14.59 9.45
C LYS A 540 -3.39 13.21 9.23
N PRO A 541 -2.14 13.15 8.73
CA PRO A 541 -1.40 11.92 8.69
C PRO A 541 -1.21 11.36 10.10
N GLU A 542 -1.23 10.05 10.22
CA GLU A 542 -0.89 9.34 11.46
C GLU A 542 0.43 8.62 11.25
N TRP A 543 1.41 8.98 12.08
CA TRP A 543 2.78 8.51 11.98
C TRP A 543 3.05 7.39 12.98
N LYS A 544 3.57 6.27 12.48
CA LYS A 544 4.12 5.19 13.30
C LYS A 544 5.63 5.37 13.36
N HIS A 545 6.19 5.47 14.56
CA HIS A 545 7.63 5.45 14.78
C HIS A 545 8.15 4.02 14.71
N ILE A 546 9.30 3.83 14.08
CA ILE A 546 9.97 2.53 14.00
C ILE A 546 11.00 2.46 15.12
N ASP A 547 10.73 1.64 16.12
CA ASP A 547 11.71 1.30 17.16
C ASP A 547 12.52 0.09 16.72
N LEU A 548 13.78 0.31 16.35
CA LEU A 548 14.66 -0.77 15.90
C LEU A 548 14.92 -1.83 17.00
N GLY A 549 14.74 -1.49 18.26
CA GLY A 549 14.85 -2.42 19.37
C GLY A 549 13.69 -3.43 19.44
N SER A 550 12.55 -3.11 18.81
CA SER A 550 11.35 -3.95 18.76
C SER A 550 11.26 -4.82 17.51
N ILE A 551 12.11 -4.59 16.50
CA ILE A 551 12.06 -5.29 15.22
C ILE A 551 12.33 -6.77 15.40
N VAL A 552 11.46 -7.59 14.82
CA VAL A 552 11.62 -9.06 14.84
C VAL A 552 12.77 -9.48 13.95
N THR A 553 13.67 -10.29 14.47
CA THR A 553 14.77 -10.86 13.70
C THR A 553 14.32 -12.17 13.06
N PRO A 554 14.52 -12.38 11.73
CA PRO A 554 14.21 -13.65 11.08
C PRO A 554 14.90 -14.83 11.77
N GLU A 555 14.18 -15.93 11.96
CA GLU A 555 14.76 -17.13 12.55
C GLU A 555 15.89 -17.70 11.66
N ARG A 556 16.91 -18.29 12.28
CA ARG A 556 18.00 -18.96 11.58
C ARG A 556 17.46 -20.08 10.70
N ALA A 557 17.93 -20.14 9.44
CA ALA A 557 17.60 -21.26 8.57
C ALA A 557 18.00 -22.61 9.20
N PRO A 558 17.20 -23.69 9.03
CA PRO A 558 17.60 -25.04 9.45
C PRO A 558 18.95 -25.42 8.85
N ALA A 559 19.77 -26.15 9.59
CA ALA A 559 21.16 -26.49 9.22
C ALA A 559 21.30 -27.20 7.84
N SER A 560 20.24 -27.79 7.32
CA SER A 560 20.19 -28.45 5.99
C SER A 560 20.25 -27.48 4.79
N VAL A 561 20.06 -26.18 5.01
CA VAL A 561 20.06 -25.16 3.93
C VAL A 561 21.45 -24.53 3.76
N ALA A 562 22.32 -24.63 4.76
CA ALA A 562 23.66 -24.04 4.75
C ALA A 562 24.73 -24.80 3.93
N SER A 563 24.40 -25.98 3.40
CA SER A 563 25.35 -26.84 2.68
C SER A 563 25.21 -26.85 1.14
N GLY A 564 24.43 -25.92 0.59
CA GLY A 564 24.15 -25.78 -0.85
C GLY A 564 24.68 -24.46 -1.45
N GLN A 565 25.79 -23.95 -0.95
CA GLN A 565 26.54 -22.84 -1.58
C GLN A 565 27.78 -23.33 -2.26
#